data_461aae45333e8d15bde82ccff85e6463
#
_entry.id   461aae45333e8d15bde82ccff85e6463
#
_cell.length_a   1.000
_cell.length_b   1.000
_cell.length_c   1.000
_cell.angle_alpha   90.00
_cell.angle_beta   90.00
_cell.angle_gamma   90.00
#
_symmetry.space_group_name_H-M   'P 1'
#
loop_
_entity.id
_entity.type
_entity.pdbx_description
1 polymer ?
#
loop_
_entity_poly.entity_id
_entity_poly.type
_entity_poly.pdbx_seq_one_letter_code
_entity_poly.pdbx_strand_id
1 'polypeptide(L)'
;ANFREGLTVLQYFISTHGARKGLADTALKTANSGYLTRRLVDVVQDTIVTAIDCGTTEGNELTSLVAGGEVIEHMGERALGRVTAAPIVDPYSDEVLVERNIVLEEKSIARIVQAGVDRVLIRSVLTCEMQWGVCAHCYGRDLARGNVVNIGEAVGVMAAQSIGEPGTQLTMRTFHIGGAASSS
;
A
#
# COMPACT_ATOMS: atom_id res chain seq x y z
N ALA A 1 -28.16 -7.02 -27.04
CA ALA A 1 -27.87 -7.58 -28.36
C ALA A 1 -26.94 -8.79 -28.26
N ASN A 2 -27.23 -9.81 -29.01
CA ASN A 2 -26.38 -11.03 -29.10
C ASN A 2 -25.47 -10.93 -30.32
N PHE A 3 -24.18 -10.88 -30.11
CA PHE A 3 -23.18 -10.77 -31.19
C PHE A 3 -23.18 -11.99 -32.13
N ARG A 4 -23.64 -13.18 -31.67
CA ARG A 4 -23.78 -14.38 -32.50
C ARG A 4 -24.92 -14.31 -33.49
N GLU A 5 -25.98 -13.60 -33.17
CA GLU A 5 -27.16 -13.43 -34.01
C GLU A 5 -27.05 -12.23 -34.97
N GLY A 6 -25.96 -11.46 -34.83
CA GLY A 6 -25.76 -10.23 -35.56
C GLY A 6 -26.44 -9.03 -34.93
N LEU A 7 -26.14 -7.86 -35.44
CA LEU A 7 -26.60 -6.57 -34.92
C LEU A 7 -27.40 -5.83 -35.99
N THR A 8 -28.50 -5.19 -35.60
CA THR A 8 -29.14 -4.20 -36.48
C THR A 8 -28.25 -2.97 -36.59
N VAL A 9 -28.48 -2.16 -37.66
CA VAL A 9 -27.73 -0.92 -37.88
C VAL A 9 -27.78 0.00 -36.66
N LEU A 10 -28.94 0.12 -36.04
CA LEU A 10 -29.11 0.93 -34.83
C LEU A 10 -28.32 0.37 -33.64
N GLN A 11 -28.36 -0.94 -33.45
CA GLN A 11 -27.59 -1.62 -32.37
C GLN A 11 -26.09 -1.47 -32.57
N TYR A 12 -25.64 -1.58 -33.82
CA TYR A 12 -24.23 -1.36 -34.16
C TYR A 12 -23.81 0.09 -33.86
N PHE A 13 -24.63 1.07 -34.24
CA PHE A 13 -24.37 2.48 -33.98
C PHE A 13 -24.29 2.77 -32.46
N ILE A 14 -25.22 2.26 -31.64
CA ILE A 14 -25.20 2.41 -30.20
C ILE A 14 -23.98 1.75 -29.57
N SER A 15 -23.61 0.54 -30.02
CA SER A 15 -22.43 -0.18 -29.60
C SER A 15 -21.15 0.61 -29.91
N THR A 16 -21.03 1.18 -31.08
CA THR A 16 -19.89 2.01 -31.50
C THR A 16 -19.81 3.29 -30.69
N HIS A 17 -20.93 3.93 -30.39
CA HIS A 17 -21.00 5.12 -29.55
C HIS A 17 -20.59 4.81 -28.11
N GLY A 18 -21.05 3.69 -27.56
CA GLY A 18 -20.65 3.20 -26.22
C GLY A 18 -19.16 2.89 -26.14
N ALA A 19 -18.61 2.23 -27.15
CA ALA A 19 -17.17 1.96 -27.24
C ALA A 19 -16.34 3.24 -27.31
N ARG A 20 -16.75 4.21 -28.12
CA ARG A 20 -16.09 5.51 -28.22
C ARG A 20 -16.13 6.28 -26.92
N LYS A 21 -17.27 6.29 -26.22
CA LYS A 21 -17.39 6.89 -24.89
C LYS A 21 -16.49 6.21 -23.87
N GLY A 22 -16.43 4.89 -23.87
CA GLY A 22 -15.55 4.11 -23.00
C GLY A 22 -14.07 4.42 -23.23
N LEU A 23 -13.65 4.56 -24.49
CA LEU A 23 -12.29 4.97 -24.85
C LEU A 23 -11.98 6.39 -24.36
N ALA A 24 -12.90 7.34 -24.54
CA ALA A 24 -12.74 8.71 -24.07
C ALA A 24 -12.66 8.76 -22.54
N ASP A 25 -13.52 8.03 -21.83
CA ASP A 25 -13.49 7.96 -20.35
C ASP A 25 -12.19 7.34 -19.86
N THR A 26 -11.68 6.30 -20.52
CA THR A 26 -10.40 5.68 -20.17
C THR A 26 -9.24 6.65 -20.35
N ALA A 27 -9.21 7.39 -21.46
CA ALA A 27 -8.17 8.40 -21.72
C ALA A 27 -8.20 9.51 -20.66
N LEU A 28 -9.37 10.01 -20.28
CA LEU A 28 -9.53 11.01 -19.24
C LEU A 28 -9.10 10.50 -17.87
N LYS A 29 -9.48 9.28 -17.50
CA LYS A 29 -9.08 8.65 -16.24
C LYS A 29 -7.58 8.41 -16.17
N THR A 30 -6.97 7.99 -17.26
CA THR A 30 -5.51 7.82 -17.36
C THR A 30 -4.80 9.15 -17.17
N ALA A 31 -5.27 10.22 -17.79
CA ALA A 31 -4.73 11.57 -17.62
C ALA A 31 -4.88 12.05 -16.17
N ASN A 32 -6.02 11.83 -15.53
CA ASN A 32 -6.26 12.19 -14.13
C ASN A 32 -5.36 11.39 -13.18
N SER A 33 -5.16 10.10 -13.43
CA SER A 33 -4.25 9.24 -12.66
C SER A 33 -2.80 9.72 -12.79
N GLY A 34 -2.36 10.05 -13.99
CA GLY A 34 -1.02 10.61 -14.24
C GLY A 34 -0.82 11.96 -13.57
N TYR A 35 -1.80 12.84 -13.61
CA TYR A 35 -1.78 14.12 -12.95
C TYR A 35 -1.72 13.98 -11.41
N LEU A 36 -2.51 13.06 -10.85
CA LEU A 36 -2.47 12.77 -9.42
C LEU A 36 -1.09 12.26 -8.98
N THR A 37 -0.51 11.34 -9.75
CA THR A 37 0.84 10.81 -9.49
C THR A 37 1.87 11.93 -9.49
N ARG A 38 1.84 12.80 -10.48
CA ARG A 38 2.75 13.94 -10.59
C ARG A 38 2.62 14.88 -9.39
N ARG A 39 1.40 15.18 -8.97
CA ARG A 39 1.16 16.01 -7.78
C ARG A 39 1.67 15.35 -6.50
N LEU A 40 1.48 14.03 -6.34
CA LEU A 40 2.02 13.29 -5.20
C LEU A 40 3.54 13.35 -5.18
N VAL A 41 4.19 13.14 -6.32
CA VAL A 41 5.65 13.23 -6.44
C VAL A 41 6.14 14.64 -6.07
N ASP A 42 5.51 15.68 -6.58
CA ASP A 42 5.89 17.07 -6.29
C ASP A 42 5.81 17.39 -4.78
N VAL A 43 4.81 16.85 -4.09
CA VAL A 43 4.63 17.07 -2.65
C VAL A 43 5.66 16.32 -1.81
N VAL A 44 6.03 15.10 -2.21
CA VAL A 44 6.86 14.19 -1.39
C VAL A 44 8.29 14.00 -1.90
N GLN A 45 8.68 14.72 -2.96
CA GLN A 45 10.02 14.57 -3.56
C GLN A 45 11.17 14.84 -2.58
N ASP A 46 10.95 15.68 -1.57
CA ASP A 46 11.93 16.02 -0.55
C ASP A 46 11.91 15.07 0.65
N THR A 47 11.01 14.08 0.65
CA THR A 47 10.95 13.07 1.71
C THR A 47 12.00 11.99 1.44
N ILE A 48 13.14 12.15 2.10
CA ILE A 48 14.32 11.30 1.95
C ILE A 48 14.66 10.73 3.32
N VAL A 49 15.29 9.56 3.35
CA VAL A 49 15.83 9.00 4.59
C VAL A 49 17.11 9.77 4.97
N THR A 50 17.04 10.52 6.06
CA THR A 50 18.11 11.45 6.47
C THR A 50 18.91 10.97 7.68
N ALA A 51 18.39 10.02 8.45
CA ALA A 51 19.04 9.47 9.64
C ALA A 51 18.69 8.01 9.83
N ILE A 52 19.42 7.32 10.70
CA ILE A 52 19.15 5.92 11.05
C ILE A 52 17.99 5.85 12.05
N ASP A 53 18.03 6.68 13.09
CA ASP A 53 17.04 6.70 14.17
C ASP A 53 16.74 8.12 14.61
N CYS A 54 15.47 8.49 14.70
CA CYS A 54 15.05 9.80 15.22
C CYS A 54 14.92 9.82 16.75
N GLY A 55 15.03 8.68 17.41
CA GLY A 55 14.94 8.56 18.86
C GLY A 55 13.51 8.62 19.43
N THR A 56 12.48 8.62 18.59
CA THR A 56 11.09 8.65 19.05
C THR A 56 10.73 7.41 19.85
N THR A 57 9.89 7.58 20.88
CA THR A 57 9.26 6.49 21.63
C THR A 57 7.84 6.20 21.14
N GLU A 58 7.33 7.01 20.26
CA GLU A 58 5.97 6.90 19.73
C GLU A 58 5.92 5.90 18.56
N GLY A 59 4.74 5.38 18.29
CA GLY A 59 4.51 4.46 17.20
C GLY A 59 3.02 4.31 16.92
N ASN A 60 2.73 3.51 15.92
CA ASN A 60 1.37 3.13 15.54
C ASN A 60 1.04 1.72 16.02
N GLU A 61 -0.14 1.57 16.57
CA GLU A 61 -0.68 0.25 16.92
C GLU A 61 -1.23 -0.44 15.67
N LEU A 62 -0.75 -1.65 15.40
CA LEU A 62 -1.24 -2.49 14.32
C LEU A 62 -2.07 -3.64 14.85
N THR A 63 -3.21 -3.85 14.20
CA THR A 63 -4.10 -5.00 14.39
C THR A 63 -4.42 -5.61 13.04
N SER A 64 -5.09 -6.76 13.03
CA SER A 64 -5.63 -7.32 11.79
C SER A 64 -6.69 -6.40 11.20
N LEU A 65 -6.66 -6.22 9.88
CA LEU A 65 -7.67 -5.44 9.16
C LEU A 65 -8.91 -6.31 8.94
N VAL A 66 -10.02 -5.90 9.54
CA VAL A 66 -11.31 -6.62 9.47
C VAL A 66 -12.35 -5.73 8.81
N ALA A 67 -13.08 -6.26 7.85
CA ALA A 67 -14.22 -5.60 7.23
C ALA A 67 -15.37 -6.59 7.08
N GLY A 68 -16.57 -6.18 7.52
CA GLY A 68 -17.74 -7.03 7.43
C GLY A 68 -17.67 -8.35 8.22
N GLY A 69 -16.83 -8.41 9.26
CA GLY A 69 -16.61 -9.62 10.04
C GLY A 69 -15.58 -10.60 9.45
N GLU A 70 -15.01 -10.27 8.30
CA GLU A 70 -13.98 -11.08 7.65
C GLU A 70 -12.62 -10.39 7.75
N VAL A 71 -11.57 -11.16 8.03
CA VAL A 71 -10.19 -10.66 8.08
C VAL A 71 -9.68 -10.49 6.66
N ILE A 72 -9.45 -9.23 6.25
CA ILE A 72 -8.91 -8.88 4.93
C ILE A 72 -7.39 -9.06 4.92
N GLU A 73 -6.73 -8.61 5.98
CA GLU A 73 -5.27 -8.66 6.11
C GLU A 73 -4.90 -8.94 7.56
N HIS A 74 -4.08 -9.97 7.77
CA HIS A 74 -3.62 -10.34 9.10
C HIS A 74 -2.59 -9.34 9.64
N MET A 75 -2.59 -9.16 10.96
CA MET A 75 -1.64 -8.28 11.66
C MET A 75 -0.18 -8.62 11.31
N GLY A 76 0.17 -9.90 11.22
CA GLY A 76 1.52 -10.34 10.86
C GLY A 76 1.99 -9.85 9.48
N GLU A 77 1.11 -9.88 8.48
CA GLU A 77 1.41 -9.38 7.14
C GLU A 77 1.61 -7.86 7.13
N ARG A 78 0.82 -7.15 7.90
CA ARG A 78 0.93 -5.69 8.04
C ARG A 78 2.18 -5.26 8.80
N ALA A 79 2.63 -6.06 9.76
CA ALA A 79 3.79 -5.77 10.61
C ALA A 79 5.12 -6.19 9.98
N LEU A 80 5.11 -7.07 8.97
CA LEU A 80 6.32 -7.57 8.33
C LEU A 80 7.19 -6.43 7.77
N GLY A 81 8.47 -6.44 8.13
CA GLY A 81 9.44 -5.44 7.71
C GLY A 81 9.38 -4.13 8.48
N ARG A 82 8.50 -4.01 9.46
CA ARG A 82 8.40 -2.82 10.32
C ARG A 82 9.31 -2.95 11.53
N VAL A 83 9.66 -1.82 12.12
CA VAL A 83 10.49 -1.76 13.33
C VAL A 83 9.59 -1.57 14.55
N THR A 84 9.83 -2.31 15.60
CA THR A 84 9.05 -2.23 16.85
C THR A 84 9.28 -0.91 17.57
N ALA A 85 8.20 -0.28 18.05
CA ALA A 85 8.26 0.91 18.91
C ALA A 85 8.25 0.56 20.40
N ALA A 86 7.76 -0.61 20.74
CA ALA A 86 7.75 -1.15 22.09
C ALA A 86 8.03 -2.65 22.08
N PRO A 87 8.50 -3.25 23.18
CA PRO A 87 8.67 -4.70 23.27
C PRO A 87 7.35 -5.42 23.01
N ILE A 88 7.41 -6.53 22.28
CA ILE A 88 6.27 -7.41 22.05
C ILE A 88 6.34 -8.54 23.06
N VAL A 89 5.31 -8.66 23.87
CA VAL A 89 5.24 -9.60 25.01
C VAL A 89 4.20 -10.68 24.73
N ASP A 90 4.52 -11.91 25.11
CA ASP A 90 3.56 -13.01 25.07
C ASP A 90 2.42 -12.73 26.05
N PRO A 91 1.15 -12.70 25.60
CA PRO A 91 0.01 -12.37 26.45
C PRO A 91 -0.27 -13.40 27.57
N TYR A 92 0.30 -14.59 27.46
CA TYR A 92 0.06 -15.68 28.42
C TYR A 92 1.22 -15.90 29.42
N SER A 93 2.46 -15.65 29.00
CA SER A 93 3.65 -15.90 29.82
C SER A 93 4.38 -14.64 30.25
N ASP A 94 3.99 -13.47 29.76
CA ASP A 94 4.68 -12.19 29.94
C ASP A 94 6.16 -12.21 29.49
N GLU A 95 6.54 -13.21 28.69
CA GLU A 95 7.87 -13.28 28.08
C GLU A 95 8.00 -12.29 26.94
N VAL A 96 9.13 -11.58 26.87
CA VAL A 96 9.43 -10.69 25.76
C VAL A 96 9.81 -11.50 24.53
N LEU A 97 8.97 -11.47 23.49
CA LEU A 97 9.21 -12.17 22.24
C LEU A 97 10.13 -11.39 21.32
N VAL A 98 9.94 -10.08 21.25
CA VAL A 98 10.75 -9.16 20.43
C VAL A 98 10.99 -7.89 21.25
N GLU A 99 12.24 -7.49 21.30
CA GLU A 99 12.64 -6.23 21.95
C GLU A 99 12.24 -5.01 21.11
N ARG A 100 12.36 -3.84 21.71
CA ARG A 100 12.15 -2.55 21.05
C ARG A 100 13.23 -2.28 20.00
N ASN A 101 12.88 -1.55 18.94
CA ASN A 101 13.76 -1.15 17.84
C ASN A 101 14.34 -2.34 17.02
N ILE A 102 13.61 -3.42 16.97
CA ILE A 102 13.96 -4.62 16.18
C ILE A 102 13.09 -4.69 14.95
N VAL A 103 13.71 -4.98 13.81
CA VAL A 103 12.99 -5.23 12.54
C VAL A 103 12.25 -6.55 12.64
N LEU A 104 10.96 -6.53 12.34
CA LEU A 104 10.11 -7.73 12.33
C LEU A 104 10.33 -8.48 11.01
N GLU A 105 11.07 -9.56 11.10
CA GLU A 105 11.30 -10.51 10.01
C GLU A 105 10.27 -11.65 10.05
N GLU A 106 10.26 -12.49 9.03
CA GLU A 106 9.34 -13.62 8.88
C GLU A 106 9.34 -14.55 10.10
N LYS A 107 10.52 -14.82 10.66
CA LYS A 107 10.66 -15.66 11.88
C LYS A 107 10.04 -15.00 13.10
N SER A 108 10.25 -13.70 13.27
CA SER A 108 9.67 -12.93 14.38
C SER A 108 8.15 -12.88 14.27
N ILE A 109 7.63 -12.66 13.08
CA ILE A 109 6.20 -12.66 12.81
C ILE A 109 5.57 -14.02 13.11
N ALA A 110 6.20 -15.12 12.69
CA ALA A 110 5.72 -16.48 12.99
C ALA A 110 5.62 -16.72 14.50
N ARG A 111 6.61 -16.31 15.28
CA ARG A 111 6.59 -16.41 16.76
C ARG A 111 5.47 -15.59 17.37
N ILE A 112 5.28 -14.35 16.91
CA ILE A 112 4.24 -13.43 17.41
C ILE A 112 2.85 -14.01 17.12
N VAL A 113 2.60 -14.48 15.92
CA VAL A 113 1.32 -15.08 15.52
C VAL A 113 1.06 -16.37 16.30
N GLN A 114 2.06 -17.22 16.47
CA GLN A 114 1.95 -18.46 17.22
C GLN A 114 1.67 -18.23 18.72
N ALA A 115 2.21 -17.16 19.30
CA ALA A 115 1.94 -16.77 20.68
C ALA A 115 0.55 -16.18 20.91
N GLY A 116 -0.20 -15.87 19.84
CA GLY A 116 -1.54 -15.30 19.91
C GLY A 116 -1.57 -13.80 20.16
N VAL A 117 -0.48 -13.09 19.84
CA VAL A 117 -0.44 -11.62 19.90
C VAL A 117 -1.30 -11.06 18.78
N ASP A 118 -2.25 -10.20 19.12
CA ASP A 118 -3.19 -9.56 18.16
C ASP A 118 -2.90 -8.09 17.91
N ARG A 119 -2.05 -7.46 18.73
CA ARG A 119 -1.68 -6.05 18.65
C ARG A 119 -0.19 -5.87 18.82
N VAL A 120 0.40 -5.06 17.96
CA VAL A 120 1.81 -4.68 18.04
C VAL A 120 1.95 -3.18 17.87
N LEU A 121 2.86 -2.57 18.61
CA LEU A 121 3.21 -1.16 18.44
C LEU A 121 4.46 -1.10 17.57
N ILE A 122 4.33 -0.49 16.39
CA ILE A 122 5.42 -0.34 15.41
C ILE A 122 5.76 1.12 15.19
N ARG A 123 6.98 1.37 14.79
CA ARG A 123 7.40 2.71 14.35
C ARG A 123 6.79 3.05 13.01
N SER A 124 6.44 4.32 12.83
CA SER A 124 5.78 4.81 11.61
C SER A 124 6.40 6.15 11.19
N VAL A 125 6.39 6.41 9.90
CA VAL A 125 6.76 7.72 9.36
C VAL A 125 5.82 8.84 9.83
N LEU A 126 4.59 8.49 10.22
CA LEU A 126 3.60 9.43 10.77
C LEU A 126 3.99 9.96 12.15
N THR A 127 4.76 9.18 12.92
CA THR A 127 5.23 9.53 14.26
C THR A 127 6.72 9.84 14.31
N CYS A 128 7.38 9.89 13.15
CA CYS A 128 8.79 10.22 13.05
C CYS A 128 9.05 11.68 13.49
N GLU A 129 10.01 11.87 14.38
CA GLU A 129 10.35 13.18 14.94
C GLU A 129 11.44 13.94 14.15
N MET A 130 11.81 13.45 12.97
CA MET A 130 12.75 14.16 12.10
C MET A 130 12.13 15.46 11.58
N GLN A 131 12.90 16.55 11.62
CA GLN A 131 12.48 17.83 11.05
C GLN A 131 12.42 17.80 9.52
N TRP A 132 13.35 17.04 8.91
CA TRP A 132 13.48 16.91 7.46
C TRP A 132 13.55 15.43 7.09
N GLY A 133 12.68 15.01 6.20
CA GLY A 133 12.63 13.62 5.77
C GLY A 133 12.14 12.68 6.86
N VAL A 134 12.63 11.45 6.83
CA VAL A 134 12.28 10.39 7.77
C VAL A 134 13.54 9.65 8.23
N CYS A 135 13.47 8.96 9.35
CA CYS A 135 14.55 8.05 9.75
C CYS A 135 14.34 6.64 9.19
N ALA A 136 15.41 5.87 9.08
CA ALA A 136 15.37 4.51 8.56
C ALA A 136 14.50 3.58 9.43
N HIS A 137 14.55 3.71 10.75
CA HIS A 137 13.76 2.88 11.65
C HIS A 137 12.26 3.15 11.55
N CYS A 138 11.83 4.41 11.41
CA CYS A 138 10.42 4.74 11.20
C CYS A 138 9.89 4.29 9.84
N TYR A 139 10.73 4.26 8.83
CA TYR A 139 10.36 3.73 7.51
C TYR A 139 10.32 2.20 7.50
N GLY A 140 11.36 1.55 8.00
CA GLY A 140 11.46 0.10 8.10
C GLY A 140 12.27 -0.54 6.96
N ARG A 141 11.86 -1.73 6.54
CA ARG A 141 12.57 -2.53 5.54
C ARG A 141 12.30 -2.03 4.11
N ASP A 142 13.37 -1.93 3.33
CA ASP A 142 13.25 -1.76 1.88
C ASP A 142 12.81 -3.10 1.26
N LEU A 143 11.63 -3.12 0.67
CA LEU A 143 11.04 -4.34 0.10
C LEU A 143 11.83 -4.87 -1.10
N ALA A 144 12.54 -4.00 -1.82
CA ALA A 144 13.34 -4.41 -2.97
C ALA A 144 14.62 -5.14 -2.56
N ARG A 145 15.22 -4.75 -1.44
CA ARG A 145 16.53 -5.27 -0.97
C ARG A 145 16.42 -6.23 0.22
N GLY A 146 15.29 -6.20 0.93
CA GLY A 146 15.06 -7.03 2.12
C GLY A 146 15.75 -6.57 3.40
N ASN A 147 16.51 -5.49 3.36
CA ASN A 147 17.19 -4.87 4.51
C ASN A 147 16.52 -3.57 4.91
N VAL A 148 16.87 -3.04 6.09
CA VAL A 148 16.46 -1.69 6.49
C VAL A 148 16.91 -0.70 5.42
N VAL A 149 16.06 0.26 5.11
CA VAL A 149 16.32 1.27 4.09
C VAL A 149 17.62 2.04 4.39
N ASN A 150 18.36 2.37 3.34
CA ASN A 150 19.58 3.14 3.46
C ASN A 150 19.31 4.64 3.56
N ILE A 151 20.22 5.36 4.22
CA ILE A 151 20.21 6.82 4.21
C ILE A 151 20.41 7.33 2.78
N GLY A 152 19.63 8.35 2.40
CA GLY A 152 19.66 8.93 1.07
C GLY A 152 18.62 8.37 0.09
N GLU A 153 17.89 7.34 0.46
CA GLU A 153 16.79 6.80 -0.37
C GLU A 153 15.60 7.76 -0.45
N ALA A 154 15.14 8.02 -1.67
CA ALA A 154 14.01 8.91 -1.94
C ALA A 154 12.67 8.17 -1.73
N VAL A 155 12.35 7.83 -0.50
CA VAL A 155 11.19 7.01 -0.14
C VAL A 155 9.85 7.66 -0.45
N GLY A 156 9.78 9.00 -0.41
CA GLY A 156 8.57 9.74 -0.77
C GLY A 156 8.21 9.57 -2.25
N VAL A 157 9.20 9.71 -3.13
CA VAL A 157 9.01 9.49 -4.57
C VAL A 157 8.63 8.04 -4.86
N MET A 158 9.28 7.08 -4.23
CA MET A 158 8.96 5.65 -4.35
C MET A 158 7.52 5.36 -3.93
N ALA A 159 7.07 5.93 -2.81
CA ALA A 159 5.69 5.79 -2.35
C ALA A 159 4.69 6.41 -3.33
N ALA A 160 4.95 7.60 -3.83
CA ALA A 160 4.09 8.28 -4.81
C ALA A 160 3.97 7.49 -6.11
N GLN A 161 5.05 6.95 -6.61
CA GLN A 161 5.06 6.09 -7.81
C GLN A 161 4.29 4.79 -7.57
N SER A 162 4.45 4.17 -6.40
CA SER A 162 3.73 2.94 -6.03
C SER A 162 2.22 3.16 -5.90
N ILE A 163 1.78 4.34 -5.51
CA ILE A 163 0.37 4.71 -5.46
C ILE A 163 -0.16 5.03 -6.86
N GLY A 164 0.63 5.70 -7.68
CA GLY A 164 0.22 6.18 -9.01
C GLY A 164 0.18 5.09 -10.09
N GLU A 165 1.10 4.14 -10.05
CA GLU A 165 1.16 3.06 -11.05
C GLU A 165 -0.10 2.19 -11.09
N PRO A 166 -0.63 1.67 -9.95
CA PRO A 166 -1.87 0.90 -10.00
C PRO A 166 -3.10 1.70 -10.44
N GLY A 167 -3.12 3.01 -10.23
CA GLY A 167 -4.20 3.88 -10.68
C GLY A 167 -4.40 3.81 -12.21
N THR A 168 -3.31 3.82 -12.96
CA THR A 168 -3.34 3.67 -14.43
C THR A 168 -3.80 2.26 -14.84
N GLN A 169 -3.31 1.22 -14.18
CA GLN A 169 -3.70 -0.17 -14.43
C GLN A 169 -5.17 -0.42 -14.09
N LEU A 170 -5.67 0.09 -12.99
CA LEU A 170 -7.09 0.01 -12.60
C LEU A 170 -8.00 0.66 -13.64
N THR A 171 -7.59 1.78 -14.22
CA THR A 171 -8.33 2.44 -15.30
C THR A 171 -8.43 1.55 -16.55
N MET A 172 -7.34 0.90 -16.94
CA MET A 172 -7.32 -0.05 -18.05
C MET A 172 -8.20 -1.29 -17.78
N ARG A 173 -8.12 -1.87 -16.58
CA ARG A 173 -8.96 -3.00 -16.17
C ARG A 173 -10.44 -2.64 -16.16
N THR A 174 -10.81 -1.48 -15.68
CA THR A 174 -12.19 -0.98 -15.71
C THR A 174 -12.72 -0.88 -17.14
N PHE A 175 -11.89 -0.45 -18.08
CA PHE A 175 -12.26 -0.42 -19.50
C PHE A 175 -12.58 -1.83 -20.05
N HIS A 176 -11.74 -2.83 -19.79
CA HIS A 176 -11.97 -4.21 -20.23
C HIS A 176 -13.21 -4.83 -19.57
N ILE A 177 -13.41 -4.63 -18.28
CA ILE A 177 -14.60 -5.11 -17.53
C ILE A 177 -15.85 -4.36 -18.02
N GLY A 178 -15.79 -3.07 -18.21
CA GLY A 178 -16.89 -2.26 -18.73
C GLY A 178 -17.33 -2.70 -20.13
N GLY A 179 -16.40 -3.07 -20.98
CA GLY A 179 -16.69 -3.64 -22.29
C GLY A 179 -17.38 -5.01 -22.20
N ALA A 180 -17.05 -5.81 -21.21
CA ALA A 180 -17.71 -7.10 -20.97
C ALA A 180 -19.08 -6.97 -20.29
N ALA A 181 -19.25 -6.02 -19.37
CA ALA A 181 -20.49 -5.80 -18.64
C ALA A 181 -21.62 -5.20 -19.49
N SER A 182 -21.28 -4.51 -20.57
CA SER A 182 -22.27 -3.98 -21.51
C SER A 182 -22.87 -5.05 -22.43
N SER A 183 -22.44 -6.32 -22.29
CA SER A 183 -22.90 -7.45 -23.09
C SER A 183 -23.80 -8.43 -22.34
N SER A 184 -24.24 -8.11 -21.12
CA SER A 184 -25.19 -8.90 -20.34
C SER A 184 -26.56 -8.23 -20.21
#